data_8c2cad631f2a00b03ea16e0a8a2d489b
#
_entry.id   8c2cad631f2a00b03ea16e0a8a2d489b
#
_cell.length_a   1.000
_cell.length_b   1.000
_cell.length_c   1.000
_cell.angle_alpha   90.00
_cell.angle_beta   90.00
_cell.angle_gamma   90.00
#
_symmetry.space_group_name_H-M   'P 1'
#
loop_
_entity.id
_entity.type
_entity.pdbx_description
1 polymer ?
#
loop_
_entity_poly.entity_id
_entity_poly.type
_entity_poly.pdbx_seq_one_letter_code
_entity_poly.pdbx_strand_id
1 'polypeptide(L)'
;MKHTLFILQIFLFSIVFGQNENIEKLQFEFEVDSIELHVGETKELTIKLLNEDGDLSQNSFYVFGQRRALSVSPRTSDSTGIATVTVKAHKPGRLRLSVQSITVKRDDRVRDKLVVNVPFPPIDHIVFNQTPSKLYTETSTSFSVEVIDEAGLTRENADVKLKSSNTAVADFDIFGNLETKRTGRVTVSATAEGVTEQFNVRVVKNPVRSVTLSAEKDEIRTGDVLHFGAKALNRSGRSIEDAPVSFTYSGEADYGEFGLPAAGLVTEDGRFVAETAGIYTVTAFSGGYSDQKTVRVVPRDVKQNVKLVGHGLISDVFTGDLWV
;
A
#
# COMPACT_ATOMS: atom_id res chain seq x y z
N MET A 1 43.01 -43.92 -77.81
CA MET A 1 41.56 -43.75 -77.73
C MET A 1 41.28 -43.40 -76.25
N LYS A 2 40.97 -42.13 -76.00
CA LYS A 2 40.65 -41.62 -74.63
C LYS A 2 39.17 -41.20 -74.66
N HIS A 3 38.39 -41.89 -73.89
CA HIS A 3 36.98 -41.49 -73.69
C HIS A 3 36.88 -40.49 -72.53
N THR A 4 36.45 -39.30 -72.92
CA THR A 4 36.18 -38.20 -72.00
C THR A 4 34.70 -38.31 -71.50
N LEU A 5 34.47 -38.61 -70.23
CA LEU A 5 33.16 -38.68 -69.60
C LEU A 5 32.74 -37.25 -69.21
N PHE A 6 31.67 -36.72 -69.83
CA PHE A 6 31.07 -35.44 -69.39
C PHE A 6 30.07 -35.69 -68.36
N ILE A 7 30.34 -35.23 -67.08
CA ILE A 7 29.39 -35.23 -66.00
C ILE A 7 28.59 -33.93 -66.09
N LEU A 8 27.30 -34.05 -66.39
CA LEU A 8 26.35 -32.95 -66.36
C LEU A 8 25.84 -32.77 -64.91
N GLN A 9 26.29 -31.70 -64.22
CA GLN A 9 25.89 -31.34 -62.88
C GLN A 9 24.63 -30.47 -62.98
N ILE A 10 23.45 -31.07 -62.64
CA ILE A 10 22.18 -30.35 -62.57
C ILE A 10 22.15 -29.62 -61.22
N PHE A 11 22.27 -28.31 -61.28
CA PHE A 11 22.02 -27.41 -60.15
C PHE A 11 20.48 -27.29 -59.97
N LEU A 12 19.95 -27.97 -58.98
CA LEU A 12 18.58 -27.72 -58.49
C LEU A 12 18.63 -26.41 -57.68
N PHE A 13 18.15 -25.32 -58.25
CA PHE A 13 17.86 -24.11 -57.53
C PHE A 13 16.54 -24.34 -56.76
N SER A 14 16.66 -24.63 -55.46
CA SER A 14 15.51 -24.54 -54.53
C SER A 14 15.17 -23.07 -54.36
N ILE A 15 14.13 -22.61 -55.07
CA ILE A 15 13.52 -21.31 -54.79
C ILE A 15 12.79 -21.47 -53.45
N VAL A 16 13.43 -21.04 -52.37
CA VAL A 16 12.76 -20.80 -51.10
C VAL A 16 11.89 -19.58 -51.32
N PHE A 17 10.59 -19.79 -51.53
CA PHE A 17 9.61 -18.73 -51.35
C PHE A 17 9.60 -18.40 -49.85
N GLY A 18 10.36 -17.39 -49.47
CA GLY A 18 10.15 -16.69 -48.23
C GLY A 18 8.76 -16.08 -48.30
N GLN A 19 7.82 -16.67 -47.63
CA GLN A 19 6.59 -15.96 -47.27
C GLN A 19 7.03 -14.80 -46.41
N ASN A 20 7.14 -13.61 -47.01
CA ASN A 20 7.05 -12.36 -46.26
C ASN A 20 5.63 -12.34 -45.72
N GLU A 21 5.46 -12.87 -44.49
CA GLU A 21 4.25 -12.57 -43.71
C GLU A 21 4.33 -11.03 -43.52
N ASN A 22 3.54 -10.29 -44.30
CA ASN A 22 3.25 -8.90 -44.01
C ASN A 22 2.64 -8.84 -42.65
N ILE A 23 3.43 -8.47 -41.66
CA ILE A 23 2.93 -8.22 -40.32
C ILE A 23 2.11 -6.92 -40.42
N GLU A 24 0.79 -7.06 -40.44
CA GLU A 24 -0.13 -5.94 -40.45
C GLU A 24 0.12 -5.08 -39.20
N LYS A 25 0.60 -3.86 -39.39
CA LYS A 25 0.76 -2.91 -38.29
C LYS A 25 -0.61 -2.41 -37.86
N LEU A 26 -1.05 -2.86 -36.71
CA LEU A 26 -2.33 -2.49 -36.12
C LEU A 26 -2.18 -1.30 -35.18
N GLN A 27 -3.19 -0.45 -35.12
CA GLN A 27 -3.29 0.64 -34.15
C GLN A 27 -4.73 0.79 -33.65
N PHE A 28 -4.89 1.22 -32.41
CA PHE A 28 -6.20 1.54 -31.85
C PHE A 28 -6.54 3.01 -32.06
N GLU A 29 -7.81 3.27 -32.39
CA GLU A 29 -8.40 4.60 -32.43
C GLU A 29 -9.53 4.66 -31.40
N PHE A 30 -9.44 5.61 -30.48
CA PHE A 30 -10.50 5.94 -29.54
C PHE A 30 -11.23 7.19 -30.03
N GLU A 31 -12.54 7.20 -29.87
CA GLU A 31 -13.40 8.36 -30.21
C GLU A 31 -12.98 9.64 -29.46
N VAL A 32 -12.33 9.48 -28.29
CA VAL A 32 -11.88 10.55 -27.39
C VAL A 32 -10.54 10.22 -26.76
N ASP A 33 -9.76 11.23 -26.35
CA ASP A 33 -8.46 11.04 -25.69
C ASP A 33 -8.58 10.63 -24.22
N SER A 34 -9.71 10.99 -23.57
CA SER A 34 -10.03 10.60 -22.20
C SER A 34 -11.53 10.70 -21.96
N ILE A 35 -12.03 10.03 -20.94
CA ILE A 35 -13.42 10.17 -20.48
C ILE A 35 -13.47 10.57 -19.02
N GLU A 36 -14.47 11.37 -18.69
CA GLU A 36 -14.85 11.69 -17.30
C GLU A 36 -16.15 10.97 -16.98
N LEU A 37 -16.21 10.35 -15.80
CA LEU A 37 -17.35 9.64 -15.25
C LEU A 37 -17.42 9.87 -13.75
N HIS A 38 -18.61 9.93 -13.18
CA HIS A 38 -18.79 9.81 -11.74
C HIS A 38 -18.96 8.36 -11.31
N VAL A 39 -18.73 8.07 -10.04
CA VAL A 39 -18.95 6.73 -9.50
C VAL A 39 -20.42 6.32 -9.72
N GLY A 40 -20.61 5.15 -10.31
CA GLY A 40 -21.94 4.61 -10.68
C GLY A 40 -22.41 5.01 -12.07
N GLU A 41 -21.82 6.04 -12.69
CA GLU A 41 -22.17 6.51 -14.04
C GLU A 41 -21.69 5.54 -15.12
N THR A 42 -22.41 5.53 -16.24
CA THR A 42 -22.09 4.75 -17.44
C THR A 42 -21.93 5.67 -18.64
N LYS A 43 -21.00 5.32 -19.53
CA LYS A 43 -20.78 6.00 -20.81
C LYS A 43 -20.52 4.99 -21.91
N GLU A 44 -21.11 5.22 -23.09
CA GLU A 44 -20.77 4.47 -24.28
C GLU A 44 -19.52 5.07 -24.94
N LEU A 45 -18.70 4.20 -25.49
CA LEU A 45 -17.46 4.54 -26.16
C LEU A 45 -17.27 3.62 -27.37
N THR A 46 -16.98 4.22 -28.53
CA THR A 46 -16.59 3.47 -29.73
C THR A 46 -15.08 3.39 -29.84
N ILE A 47 -14.59 2.19 -30.08
CA ILE A 47 -13.16 1.87 -30.22
C ILE A 47 -13.00 1.14 -31.55
N LYS A 48 -11.99 1.52 -32.34
CA LYS A 48 -11.68 0.90 -33.60
C LYS A 48 -10.26 0.34 -33.59
N LEU A 49 -10.07 -0.76 -34.31
CA LEU A 49 -8.76 -1.32 -34.62
C LEU A 49 -8.49 -1.09 -36.11
N LEU A 50 -7.46 -0.33 -36.42
CA LEU A 50 -7.09 0.09 -37.79
C LEU A 50 -5.82 -0.65 -38.23
N ASN A 51 -5.68 -0.86 -39.54
CA ASN A 51 -4.47 -1.29 -40.19
C ASN A 51 -3.54 -0.08 -40.47
N GLU A 52 -2.39 -0.30 -41.12
CA GLU A 52 -1.43 0.74 -41.42
C GLU A 52 -1.92 1.76 -42.48
N ASP A 53 -2.91 1.42 -43.28
CA ASP A 53 -3.54 2.30 -44.22
C ASP A 53 -4.66 3.18 -43.61
N GLY A 54 -4.99 2.95 -42.36
CA GLY A 54 -6.05 3.65 -41.62
C GLY A 54 -7.44 3.05 -41.85
N ASP A 55 -7.54 1.92 -42.53
CA ASP A 55 -8.80 1.18 -42.69
C ASP A 55 -9.08 0.27 -41.52
N LEU A 56 -10.35 -0.12 -41.35
CA LEU A 56 -10.74 -1.06 -40.31
C LEU A 56 -10.08 -2.41 -40.51
N SER A 57 -9.39 -2.89 -39.49
CA SER A 57 -8.81 -4.22 -39.47
C SER A 57 -9.90 -5.27 -39.30
N GLN A 58 -9.80 -6.39 -40.05
CA GLN A 58 -10.70 -7.54 -39.89
C GLN A 58 -10.41 -8.40 -38.63
N ASN A 59 -9.59 -7.86 -37.71
CA ASN A 59 -9.24 -8.54 -36.47
C ASN A 59 -10.11 -8.08 -35.29
N SER A 60 -10.50 -9.00 -34.45
CA SER A 60 -11.18 -8.68 -33.21
C SER A 60 -10.19 -8.26 -32.12
N PHE A 61 -10.69 -7.60 -31.07
CA PHE A 61 -9.89 -7.20 -29.92
C PHE A 61 -10.67 -7.32 -28.61
N TYR A 62 -9.92 -7.43 -27.52
CA TYR A 62 -10.48 -7.41 -26.16
C TYR A 62 -10.44 -6.00 -25.59
N VAL A 63 -11.46 -5.71 -24.76
CA VAL A 63 -11.57 -4.48 -23.96
C VAL A 63 -11.65 -4.83 -22.47
N PHE A 64 -10.77 -4.23 -21.67
CA PHE A 64 -10.65 -4.52 -20.25
C PHE A 64 -10.78 -3.22 -19.43
N GLY A 65 -11.70 -3.20 -18.49
CA GLY A 65 -11.72 -2.21 -17.42
C GLY A 65 -10.69 -2.53 -16.33
N GLN A 66 -10.19 -1.53 -15.65
CA GLN A 66 -9.35 -1.73 -14.47
C GLN A 66 -10.10 -2.53 -13.41
N ARG A 67 -9.49 -3.65 -12.95
CA ARG A 67 -10.14 -4.62 -12.05
C ARG A 67 -10.76 -3.94 -10.82
N ARG A 68 -12.01 -4.27 -10.52
CA ARG A 68 -12.83 -3.73 -9.42
C ARG A 68 -13.10 -2.22 -9.45
N ALA A 69 -12.61 -1.50 -10.44
CA ALA A 69 -12.78 -0.06 -10.58
C ALA A 69 -13.61 0.33 -11.80
N LEU A 70 -13.47 -0.40 -12.92
CA LEU A 70 -14.26 -0.21 -14.12
C LEU A 70 -14.86 -1.55 -14.58
N SER A 71 -16.12 -1.56 -14.96
CA SER A 71 -16.72 -2.64 -15.74
C SER A 71 -16.95 -2.18 -17.17
N VAL A 72 -16.84 -3.15 -18.10
CA VAL A 72 -16.98 -2.93 -19.55
C VAL A 72 -17.84 -4.01 -20.13
N SER A 73 -18.77 -3.64 -21.02
CA SER A 73 -19.63 -4.58 -21.73
C SER A 73 -20.01 -4.01 -23.11
N PRO A 74 -19.87 -4.78 -24.22
CA PRO A 74 -19.20 -6.08 -24.31
C PRO A 74 -17.69 -5.98 -24.09
N ARG A 75 -17.01 -7.13 -23.86
CA ARG A 75 -15.56 -7.20 -23.66
C ARG A 75 -14.77 -7.55 -24.90
N THR A 76 -15.45 -7.70 -26.02
CA THR A 76 -14.84 -8.09 -27.29
C THR A 76 -15.48 -7.28 -28.42
N SER A 77 -14.69 -6.85 -29.37
CA SER A 77 -15.19 -6.26 -30.60
C SER A 77 -15.92 -7.27 -31.47
N ASP A 78 -16.61 -6.80 -32.47
CA ASP A 78 -17.06 -7.62 -33.59
C ASP A 78 -15.88 -8.05 -34.48
N SER A 79 -16.19 -8.79 -35.58
CA SER A 79 -15.18 -9.24 -36.55
C SER A 79 -14.73 -8.14 -37.52
N THR A 80 -15.32 -6.95 -37.47
CA THR A 80 -14.97 -5.82 -38.33
C THR A 80 -13.99 -4.85 -37.68
N GLY A 81 -13.48 -5.18 -36.46
CA GLY A 81 -12.53 -4.34 -35.74
C GLY A 81 -13.18 -3.13 -35.05
N ILE A 82 -14.49 -3.19 -34.75
CA ILE A 82 -15.21 -2.14 -34.02
C ILE A 82 -15.78 -2.70 -32.72
N ALA A 83 -15.71 -1.93 -31.65
CA ALA A 83 -16.42 -2.19 -30.41
C ALA A 83 -17.10 -0.92 -29.91
N THR A 84 -18.43 -0.97 -29.79
CA THR A 84 -19.16 0.02 -28.96
C THR A 84 -19.39 -0.60 -27.60
N VAL A 85 -18.72 -0.04 -26.58
CA VAL A 85 -18.69 -0.57 -25.23
C VAL A 85 -19.33 0.39 -24.25
N THR A 86 -20.08 -0.13 -23.29
CA THR A 86 -20.54 0.62 -22.13
C THR A 86 -19.51 0.48 -21.01
N VAL A 87 -18.93 1.59 -20.59
CA VAL A 87 -18.00 1.68 -19.47
C VAL A 87 -18.72 2.20 -18.24
N LYS A 88 -18.60 1.52 -17.09
CA LYS A 88 -19.17 1.95 -15.81
C LYS A 88 -18.07 2.08 -14.76
N ALA A 89 -18.04 3.23 -14.09
CA ALA A 89 -17.12 3.49 -12.98
C ALA A 89 -17.70 2.97 -11.65
N HIS A 90 -16.86 2.28 -10.85
CA HIS A 90 -17.20 1.76 -9.53
C HIS A 90 -16.38 2.40 -8.41
N LYS A 91 -15.24 3.01 -8.76
CA LYS A 91 -14.35 3.67 -7.81
C LYS A 91 -13.83 4.97 -8.39
N PRO A 92 -13.56 5.99 -7.55
CA PRO A 92 -12.90 7.21 -7.99
C PRO A 92 -11.42 6.97 -8.28
N GLY A 93 -10.82 7.89 -9.03
CA GLY A 93 -9.40 7.92 -9.36
C GLY A 93 -9.13 8.05 -10.85
N ARG A 94 -7.85 8.06 -11.21
CA ARG A 94 -7.39 8.02 -12.59
C ARG A 94 -7.25 6.57 -13.04
N LEU A 95 -8.29 6.06 -13.67
CA LEU A 95 -8.46 4.67 -14.05
C LEU A 95 -8.01 4.44 -15.51
N ARG A 96 -7.93 3.16 -15.91
CA ARG A 96 -7.50 2.77 -17.26
C ARG A 96 -8.49 1.80 -17.88
N LEU A 97 -8.93 2.13 -19.08
CA LEU A 97 -9.54 1.21 -20.03
C LEU A 97 -8.43 0.70 -20.94
N SER A 98 -8.22 -0.59 -21.02
CA SER A 98 -7.16 -1.21 -21.84
C SER A 98 -7.76 -2.01 -22.96
N VAL A 99 -7.09 -1.99 -24.12
CA VAL A 99 -7.48 -2.77 -25.30
C VAL A 99 -6.31 -3.65 -25.76
N GLN A 100 -6.63 -4.80 -26.34
CA GLN A 100 -5.62 -5.72 -26.87
C GLN A 100 -6.17 -6.45 -28.09
N SER A 101 -5.44 -6.37 -29.22
CA SER A 101 -5.80 -7.10 -30.44
C SER A 101 -5.73 -8.63 -30.23
N ILE A 102 -6.62 -9.35 -30.93
CA ILE A 102 -6.62 -10.81 -30.96
C ILE A 102 -5.90 -11.20 -32.27
N THR A 103 -4.66 -11.66 -32.16
CA THR A 103 -3.84 -12.11 -33.28
C THR A 103 -3.35 -13.53 -33.04
N VAL A 104 -3.05 -14.27 -34.12
CA VAL A 104 -2.59 -15.65 -34.05
C VAL A 104 -1.23 -15.73 -33.34
N LYS A 105 -0.31 -14.83 -33.64
CA LYS A 105 1.01 -14.76 -33.03
C LYS A 105 0.99 -13.82 -31.82
N ARG A 106 1.54 -14.28 -30.70
CA ARG A 106 1.56 -13.53 -29.45
C ARG A 106 2.34 -12.23 -29.53
N ASP A 107 3.42 -12.21 -30.33
CA ASP A 107 4.34 -11.08 -30.47
C ASP A 107 3.76 -9.96 -31.36
N ASP A 108 2.76 -10.25 -32.19
CA ASP A 108 2.06 -9.28 -33.05
C ASP A 108 0.89 -8.55 -32.34
N ARG A 109 0.71 -8.79 -31.04
CA ARG A 109 -0.39 -8.18 -30.29
C ARG A 109 -0.13 -6.71 -29.99
N VAL A 110 -1.02 -5.87 -30.46
CA VAL A 110 -1.04 -4.45 -30.14
C VAL A 110 -1.89 -4.21 -28.90
N ARG A 111 -1.44 -3.29 -28.06
CA ARG A 111 -2.14 -2.86 -26.84
C ARG A 111 -2.15 -1.36 -26.77
N ASP A 112 -3.26 -0.84 -26.26
CA ASP A 112 -3.39 0.58 -25.94
C ASP A 112 -4.28 0.79 -24.73
N LYS A 113 -4.38 2.04 -24.27
CA LYS A 113 -5.14 2.41 -23.08
C LYS A 113 -5.77 3.79 -23.21
N LEU A 114 -7.00 3.92 -22.74
CA LEU A 114 -7.67 5.19 -22.56
C LEU A 114 -7.72 5.55 -21.07
N VAL A 115 -7.50 6.82 -20.75
CA VAL A 115 -7.64 7.33 -19.38
C VAL A 115 -9.10 7.59 -19.07
N VAL A 116 -9.57 7.07 -17.93
CA VAL A 116 -10.90 7.33 -17.38
C VAL A 116 -10.71 8.09 -16.07
N ASN A 117 -11.05 9.36 -16.06
CA ASN A 117 -11.01 10.21 -14.88
C ASN A 117 -12.33 10.08 -14.13
N VAL A 118 -12.26 9.64 -12.89
CA VAL A 118 -13.42 9.54 -12.00
C VAL A 118 -13.12 10.42 -10.79
N PRO A 119 -13.67 11.64 -10.69
CA PRO A 119 -13.40 12.52 -9.58
C PRO A 119 -13.86 11.87 -8.27
N PHE A 120 -13.14 12.17 -7.20
CA PHE A 120 -13.59 11.81 -5.86
C PHE A 120 -14.81 12.65 -5.52
N PRO A 121 -15.81 12.09 -4.81
CA PRO A 121 -16.87 12.89 -4.21
C PRO A 121 -16.25 13.98 -3.32
N PRO A 122 -16.89 15.15 -3.15
CA PRO A 122 -16.42 16.16 -2.22
C PRO A 122 -16.24 15.60 -0.82
N ILE A 123 -15.35 16.22 -0.02
CA ILE A 123 -15.21 15.88 1.39
C ILE A 123 -16.42 16.40 2.14
N ASP A 124 -17.09 15.52 2.90
CA ASP A 124 -18.20 15.88 3.78
C ASP A 124 -17.68 16.38 5.13
N HIS A 125 -16.86 15.57 5.81
CA HIS A 125 -16.29 15.92 7.11
C HIS A 125 -14.99 15.20 7.41
N ILE A 126 -14.31 15.67 8.48
CA ILE A 126 -13.08 15.10 9.00
C ILE A 126 -13.33 14.62 10.44
N VAL A 127 -12.81 13.44 10.80
CA VAL A 127 -12.94 12.86 12.13
C VAL A 127 -11.57 12.68 12.73
N PHE A 128 -11.31 13.28 13.89
CA PHE A 128 -10.09 13.01 14.65
C PHE A 128 -10.19 11.66 15.38
N ASN A 129 -9.09 10.91 15.40
CA ASN A 129 -8.99 9.65 16.16
C ASN A 129 -9.17 9.88 17.68
N GLN A 130 -8.83 11.08 18.16
CA GLN A 130 -9.00 11.51 19.55
C GLN A 130 -9.12 13.02 19.66
N THR A 131 -9.88 13.49 20.63
CA THR A 131 -10.08 14.92 20.91
C THR A 131 -9.89 15.20 22.42
N PRO A 132 -8.65 15.08 22.96
CA PRO A 132 -8.39 15.27 24.38
C PRO A 132 -8.67 16.71 24.80
N SER A 133 -9.39 16.90 25.89
CA SER A 133 -9.64 18.24 26.46
C SER A 133 -8.41 18.79 27.23
N LYS A 134 -7.48 17.91 27.61
CA LYS A 134 -6.29 18.22 28.39
C LYS A 134 -5.06 17.44 27.87
N LEU A 135 -3.92 18.13 27.79
CA LEU A 135 -2.59 17.53 27.58
C LEU A 135 -1.61 18.08 28.62
N TYR A 136 -0.48 17.42 28.78
CA TYR A 136 0.60 17.84 29.69
C TYR A 136 1.76 18.47 28.92
N THR A 137 2.47 19.43 29.52
CA THR A 137 3.71 19.97 28.93
C THR A 137 4.79 18.89 28.80
N GLU A 138 5.67 19.05 27.81
CA GLU A 138 6.81 18.16 27.54
C GLU A 138 6.37 16.74 27.18
N THR A 139 5.21 16.62 26.50
CA THR A 139 4.72 15.35 25.97
C THR A 139 4.43 15.49 24.49
N SER A 140 4.47 14.37 23.79
CA SER A 140 4.07 14.23 22.39
C SER A 140 2.84 13.35 22.30
N THR A 141 1.88 13.72 21.45
CA THR A 141 0.64 12.98 21.25
C THR A 141 0.40 12.84 19.76
N SER A 142 0.28 11.61 19.27
CA SER A 142 -0.01 11.33 17.87
C SER A 142 -1.47 11.61 17.56
N PHE A 143 -1.72 12.32 16.47
CA PHE A 143 -3.05 12.57 15.93
C PHE A 143 -3.14 12.01 14.52
N SER A 144 -4.18 11.25 14.30
CA SER A 144 -4.62 10.86 12.96
C SER A 144 -6.05 11.30 12.72
N VAL A 145 -6.42 11.44 11.48
CA VAL A 145 -7.78 11.81 11.09
C VAL A 145 -8.27 10.88 9.98
N GLU A 146 -9.57 10.66 9.97
CA GLU A 146 -10.28 10.06 8.85
C GLU A 146 -10.99 11.17 8.08
N VAL A 147 -10.82 11.17 6.76
CA VAL A 147 -11.51 12.09 5.86
C VAL A 147 -12.63 11.31 5.21
N ILE A 148 -13.87 11.75 5.42
CA ILE A 148 -15.08 11.10 4.91
C ILE A 148 -15.64 11.96 3.78
N ASP A 149 -15.93 11.34 2.64
CA ASP A 149 -16.55 12.00 1.51
C ASP A 149 -18.09 11.95 1.57
N GLU A 150 -18.78 12.70 0.70
CA GLU A 150 -20.26 12.75 0.63
C GLU A 150 -20.91 11.38 0.31
N ALA A 151 -20.14 10.42 -0.18
CA ALA A 151 -20.60 9.04 -0.37
C ALA A 151 -20.44 8.19 0.90
N GLY A 152 -19.93 8.75 2.00
CA GLY A 152 -19.68 8.07 3.26
C GLY A 152 -18.46 7.14 3.24
N LEU A 153 -17.54 7.34 2.30
CA LEU A 153 -16.33 6.52 2.16
C LEU A 153 -15.09 7.27 2.67
N THR A 154 -14.20 6.53 3.33
CA THR A 154 -12.92 7.07 3.79
C THR A 154 -11.98 7.31 2.60
N ARG A 155 -11.39 8.49 2.52
CA ARG A 155 -10.39 8.90 1.53
C ARG A 155 -8.98 8.69 2.08
N GLU A 156 -8.40 7.53 1.80
CA GLU A 156 -7.10 7.11 2.35
C GLU A 156 -5.91 8.03 1.99
N ASN A 157 -5.99 8.76 0.87
CA ASN A 157 -4.90 9.61 0.37
C ASN A 157 -5.28 11.11 0.34
N ALA A 158 -6.15 11.56 1.23
CA ALA A 158 -6.45 12.98 1.35
C ALA A 158 -5.24 13.75 1.90
N ASP A 159 -4.91 14.89 1.28
CA ASP A 159 -3.88 15.80 1.79
C ASP A 159 -4.42 16.58 2.99
N VAL A 160 -4.14 16.08 4.20
CA VAL A 160 -4.60 16.69 5.44
C VAL A 160 -3.52 17.56 6.06
N LYS A 161 -3.87 18.80 6.38
CA LYS A 161 -3.01 19.75 7.08
C LYS A 161 -3.44 19.89 8.52
N LEU A 162 -2.61 19.40 9.44
CA LEU A 162 -2.77 19.60 10.89
C LEU A 162 -2.13 20.93 11.31
N LYS A 163 -2.82 21.70 12.15
CA LYS A 163 -2.32 22.97 12.68
C LYS A 163 -2.71 23.17 14.14
N SER A 164 -1.82 23.88 14.86
CA SER A 164 -2.09 24.44 16.17
C SER A 164 -2.28 25.96 16.07
N SER A 165 -3.24 26.50 16.80
CA SER A 165 -3.47 27.95 16.86
C SER A 165 -2.38 28.73 17.58
N ASN A 166 -1.52 28.04 18.36
CA ASN A 166 -0.41 28.67 19.10
C ASN A 166 0.79 27.72 19.23
N THR A 167 1.73 27.85 18.30
CA THR A 167 2.93 27.00 18.20
C THR A 167 3.92 27.19 19.37
N ALA A 168 3.78 28.27 20.16
CA ALA A 168 4.56 28.45 21.38
C ALA A 168 4.04 27.60 22.55
N VAL A 169 2.77 27.18 22.52
CA VAL A 169 2.14 26.32 23.51
C VAL A 169 2.25 24.86 23.08
N ALA A 170 1.86 24.57 21.83
CA ALA A 170 1.97 23.24 21.23
C ALA A 170 2.11 23.38 19.72
N ASP A 171 2.86 22.48 19.09
CA ASP A 171 3.13 22.51 17.65
C ASP A 171 3.20 21.10 17.08
N PHE A 172 2.85 20.93 15.82
CA PHE A 172 2.96 19.66 15.14
C PHE A 172 4.36 19.45 14.58
N ASP A 173 4.90 18.26 14.78
CA ASP A 173 6.08 17.79 14.07
C ASP A 173 5.75 17.32 12.64
N ILE A 174 6.77 16.93 11.90
CA ILE A 174 6.62 16.43 10.50
C ILE A 174 5.92 15.08 10.40
N PHE A 175 5.75 14.37 11.51
CA PHE A 175 5.09 13.05 11.57
C PHE A 175 3.62 13.14 12.04
N GLY A 176 3.12 14.37 12.31
CA GLY A 176 1.75 14.58 12.79
C GLY A 176 1.57 14.42 14.30
N ASN A 177 2.65 14.43 15.07
CA ASN A 177 2.57 14.42 16.52
C ASN A 177 2.50 15.87 17.04
N LEU A 178 1.58 16.13 17.97
CA LEU A 178 1.46 17.40 18.67
C LEU A 178 2.41 17.42 19.87
N GLU A 179 3.50 18.19 19.74
CA GLU A 179 4.45 18.42 20.81
C GLU A 179 4.01 19.59 21.70
N THR A 180 3.84 19.33 22.97
CA THR A 180 3.41 20.34 23.96
C THR A 180 4.61 20.98 24.66
N LYS A 181 4.73 22.32 24.59
CA LYS A 181 5.90 23.08 25.06
C LYS A 181 5.62 23.82 26.36
N ARG A 182 4.49 24.55 26.42
CA ARG A 182 4.14 25.43 27.55
C ARG A 182 2.67 25.29 27.92
N THR A 183 2.33 25.66 29.15
CA THR A 183 0.94 25.75 29.58
C THR A 183 0.18 26.80 28.79
N GLY A 184 -1.07 26.48 28.43
CA GLY A 184 -1.90 27.40 27.67
C GLY A 184 -3.15 26.69 27.11
N ARG A 185 -3.82 27.37 26.18
CA ARG A 185 -4.92 26.79 25.40
C ARG A 185 -4.56 26.89 23.93
N VAL A 186 -4.89 25.87 23.17
CA VAL A 186 -4.72 25.83 21.72
C VAL A 186 -5.97 25.22 21.10
N THR A 187 -6.27 25.65 19.89
CA THR A 187 -7.20 24.98 19.00
C THR A 187 -6.37 24.14 18.03
N VAL A 188 -6.65 22.86 17.99
CA VAL A 188 -6.09 21.91 17.02
C VAL A 188 -7.07 21.84 15.86
N SER A 189 -6.58 21.96 14.63
CA SER A 189 -7.39 21.89 13.43
C SER A 189 -6.79 20.94 12.40
N ALA A 190 -7.65 20.25 11.66
CA ALA A 190 -7.34 19.46 10.49
C ALA A 190 -8.10 20.04 9.29
N THR A 191 -7.41 20.28 8.18
CA THR A 191 -8.01 20.83 6.97
C THR A 191 -7.64 19.98 5.76
N ALA A 192 -8.64 19.60 4.95
CA ALA A 192 -8.47 18.93 3.68
C ALA A 192 -9.46 19.51 2.66
N GLU A 193 -8.99 19.89 1.46
CA GLU A 193 -9.81 20.43 0.35
C GLU A 193 -10.81 21.54 0.78
N GLY A 194 -10.46 22.36 1.80
CA GLY A 194 -11.30 23.45 2.29
C GLY A 194 -12.24 23.09 3.43
N VAL A 195 -12.46 21.81 3.71
CA VAL A 195 -13.20 21.35 4.89
C VAL A 195 -12.26 21.35 6.10
N THR A 196 -12.73 21.88 7.24
CA THR A 196 -11.93 22.00 8.45
C THR A 196 -12.71 21.48 9.65
N GLU A 197 -12.10 20.59 10.41
CA GLU A 197 -12.55 20.15 11.73
C GLU A 197 -11.57 20.63 12.79
N GLN A 198 -12.07 20.95 14.00
CA GLN A 198 -11.23 21.50 15.07
C GLN A 198 -11.76 21.18 16.46
N PHE A 199 -10.82 21.12 17.44
CA PHE A 199 -11.16 21.01 18.85
C PHE A 199 -10.22 21.84 19.71
N ASN A 200 -10.66 22.15 20.95
CA ASN A 200 -9.87 22.91 21.90
C ASN A 200 -9.20 21.99 22.91
N VAL A 201 -7.92 22.25 23.18
CA VAL A 201 -7.16 21.53 24.19
C VAL A 201 -6.48 22.51 25.15
N ARG A 202 -6.46 22.13 26.43
CA ARG A 202 -5.73 22.84 27.49
C ARG A 202 -4.44 22.11 27.79
N VAL A 203 -3.31 22.76 27.59
CA VAL A 203 -2.00 22.25 28.01
C VAL A 203 -1.75 22.71 29.46
N VAL A 204 -1.53 21.75 30.36
CA VAL A 204 -1.26 21.98 31.78
C VAL A 204 0.15 21.49 32.14
N LYS A 205 0.66 21.95 33.28
CA LYS A 205 1.99 21.53 33.74
C LYS A 205 2.01 20.02 33.96
N ASN A 206 3.04 19.33 33.45
CA ASN A 206 3.22 17.90 33.61
C ASN A 206 3.49 17.56 35.10
N PRO A 207 2.62 16.79 35.76
CA PRO A 207 2.78 16.39 37.16
C PRO A 207 3.69 15.17 37.34
N VAL A 208 4.13 14.52 36.25
CA VAL A 208 5.02 13.34 36.28
C VAL A 208 6.32 13.67 36.97
N ARG A 209 6.80 12.76 37.83
CA ARG A 209 8.08 12.87 38.56
C ARG A 209 8.90 11.59 38.49
N SER A 210 8.30 10.50 38.05
CA SER A 210 8.99 9.25 37.76
C SER A 210 8.14 8.41 36.80
N VAL A 211 8.80 7.52 36.09
CA VAL A 211 8.19 6.45 35.32
C VAL A 211 8.65 5.14 35.94
N THR A 212 7.82 4.13 35.97
CA THR A 212 8.20 2.76 36.34
C THR A 212 7.85 1.84 35.20
N LEU A 213 8.79 0.96 34.83
CA LEU A 213 8.66 -0.02 33.77
C LEU A 213 8.75 -1.43 34.32
N SER A 214 7.82 -2.29 33.94
CA SER A 214 7.80 -3.69 34.33
C SER A 214 7.58 -4.59 33.09
N ALA A 215 8.07 -5.81 33.18
CA ALA A 215 7.79 -6.86 32.21
C ALA A 215 7.55 -8.18 32.96
N GLU A 216 6.75 -9.05 32.36
CA GLU A 216 6.41 -10.34 32.96
C GLU A 216 7.58 -11.32 32.95
N LYS A 217 8.52 -11.13 32.00
CA LYS A 217 9.67 -12.02 31.78
C LYS A 217 10.92 -11.21 31.48
N ASP A 218 12.07 -11.76 31.87
CA ASP A 218 13.39 -11.19 31.54
C ASP A 218 14.04 -11.91 30.33
N GLU A 219 13.42 -13.01 29.85
CA GLU A 219 13.85 -13.77 28.68
C GLU A 219 12.65 -14.19 27.85
N ILE A 220 12.78 -14.02 26.50
CA ILE A 220 11.82 -14.46 25.49
C ILE A 220 12.56 -15.05 24.29
N ARG A 221 11.84 -15.65 23.34
CA ARG A 221 12.40 -16.13 22.08
C ARG A 221 12.11 -15.16 20.95
N THR A 222 12.90 -15.22 19.89
CA THR A 222 12.61 -14.47 18.65
C THR A 222 11.17 -14.71 18.19
N GLY A 223 10.45 -13.62 17.86
CA GLY A 223 9.04 -13.62 17.46
C GLY A 223 8.01 -13.81 18.60
N ASP A 224 8.46 -14.01 19.86
CA ASP A 224 7.52 -13.93 21.00
C ASP A 224 7.18 -12.46 21.30
N VAL A 225 5.93 -12.19 21.67
CA VAL A 225 5.49 -10.87 22.10
C VAL A 225 5.61 -10.78 23.62
N LEU A 226 6.35 -9.77 24.12
CA LEU A 226 6.45 -9.45 25.52
C LEU A 226 5.73 -8.13 25.81
N HIS A 227 4.88 -8.10 26.84
CA HIS A 227 4.23 -6.88 27.28
C HIS A 227 5.05 -6.16 28.35
N PHE A 228 5.33 -4.89 28.11
CA PHE A 228 5.89 -3.98 29.08
C PHE A 228 4.77 -3.10 29.63
N GLY A 229 4.59 -3.13 30.95
CA GLY A 229 3.68 -2.24 31.66
C GLY A 229 4.45 -1.02 32.18
N ALA A 230 4.02 0.19 31.81
CA ALA A 230 4.61 1.41 32.31
C ALA A 230 3.60 2.25 33.08
N LYS A 231 4.06 2.95 34.16
CA LYS A 231 3.25 3.87 34.96
C LYS A 231 3.99 5.17 35.13
N ALA A 232 3.33 6.27 34.77
CA ALA A 232 3.78 7.61 35.10
C ALA A 232 3.29 7.99 36.50
N LEU A 233 4.20 8.40 37.37
CA LEU A 233 3.90 8.69 38.77
C LEU A 233 4.15 10.16 39.11
N ASN A 234 3.32 10.75 39.98
CA ASN A 234 3.54 12.07 40.52
C ASN A 234 4.50 12.04 41.73
N ARG A 235 4.77 13.23 42.33
CA ARG A 235 5.69 13.38 43.47
C ARG A 235 5.29 12.54 44.70
N SER A 236 4.02 12.18 44.86
CA SER A 236 3.53 11.33 45.95
C SER A 236 3.50 9.84 45.59
N GLY A 237 4.02 9.44 44.44
CA GLY A 237 4.03 8.05 43.97
C GLY A 237 2.67 7.54 43.46
N ARG A 238 1.70 8.44 43.23
CA ARG A 238 0.40 8.07 42.65
C ARG A 238 0.47 8.05 41.12
N SER A 239 -0.15 7.03 40.52
CA SER A 239 -0.30 6.92 39.07
C SER A 239 -1.09 8.09 38.47
N ILE A 240 -0.69 8.53 37.30
CA ILE A 240 -1.35 9.55 36.49
C ILE A 240 -1.82 8.84 35.21
N GLU A 241 -3.06 8.38 35.25
CA GLU A 241 -3.63 7.48 34.22
C GLU A 241 -3.69 8.10 32.83
N ASP A 242 -3.81 9.41 32.75
CA ASP A 242 -3.91 10.16 31.49
C ASP A 242 -2.58 10.82 31.04
N ALA A 243 -1.45 10.51 31.72
CA ALA A 243 -0.15 10.94 31.23
C ALA A 243 0.29 10.02 30.07
N PRO A 244 0.64 10.60 28.91
CA PRO A 244 1.14 9.79 27.81
C PRO A 244 2.48 9.17 28.18
N VAL A 245 2.61 7.88 27.92
CA VAL A 245 3.86 7.14 28.05
C VAL A 245 4.22 6.63 26.66
N SER A 246 5.44 6.89 26.24
CA SER A 246 5.98 6.41 24.98
C SER A 246 7.05 5.37 25.24
N PHE A 247 7.26 4.47 24.27
CA PHE A 247 8.25 3.42 24.35
C PHE A 247 9.25 3.53 23.21
N THR A 248 10.50 3.19 23.51
CA THR A 248 11.54 2.95 22.50
C THR A 248 12.36 1.74 22.92
N TYR A 249 13.16 1.21 22.00
CA TYR A 249 14.09 0.16 22.33
C TYR A 249 15.47 0.42 21.70
N SER A 250 16.48 -0.19 22.30
CA SER A 250 17.79 -0.41 21.71
C SER A 250 18.14 -1.89 21.83
N GLY A 251 18.99 -2.40 20.96
CA GLY A 251 19.34 -3.82 21.00
C GLY A 251 20.76 -4.04 20.49
N GLU A 252 21.37 -5.09 21.03
CA GLU A 252 22.65 -5.64 20.60
C GLU A 252 22.44 -7.10 20.24
N ALA A 253 22.62 -7.46 18.95
CA ALA A 253 22.49 -8.83 18.49
C ALA A 253 23.67 -9.69 18.93
N ASP A 254 23.46 -10.96 19.22
CA ASP A 254 24.50 -11.89 19.69
C ASP A 254 25.68 -12.03 18.71
N TYR A 255 25.43 -11.87 17.42
CA TYR A 255 26.41 -11.99 16.34
C TYR A 255 26.37 -10.80 15.41
N GLY A 256 26.13 -9.59 15.95
CA GLY A 256 25.92 -8.35 15.18
C GLY A 256 27.04 -7.98 14.21
N GLU A 257 28.27 -8.39 14.52
CA GLU A 257 29.45 -8.17 13.67
C GLU A 257 29.52 -9.16 12.49
N PHE A 258 28.93 -10.37 12.63
CA PHE A 258 28.97 -11.47 11.65
C PHE A 258 27.57 -11.93 11.19
N GLY A 259 26.50 -11.30 11.68
CA GLY A 259 25.11 -11.69 11.45
C GLY A 259 24.21 -10.51 11.12
N LEU A 260 22.91 -10.70 11.38
CA LEU A 260 21.92 -9.66 11.21
C LEU A 260 22.01 -8.64 12.36
N PRO A 261 21.81 -7.34 12.11
CA PRO A 261 21.73 -6.35 13.16
C PRO A 261 20.56 -6.63 14.10
N ALA A 262 20.61 -6.06 15.31
CA ALA A 262 19.47 -6.13 16.22
C ALA A 262 18.24 -5.51 15.58
N ALA A 263 17.17 -6.29 15.46
CA ALA A 263 15.91 -5.89 14.86
C ALA A 263 14.74 -6.25 15.76
N GLY A 264 13.82 -5.32 15.92
CA GLY A 264 12.63 -5.50 16.75
C GLY A 264 11.62 -4.36 16.53
N LEU A 265 10.54 -4.42 17.28
CA LEU A 265 9.49 -3.41 17.30
C LEU A 265 8.96 -3.28 18.73
N VAL A 266 8.71 -2.06 19.16
CA VAL A 266 7.89 -1.78 20.34
C VAL A 266 6.73 -0.89 19.93
N THR A 267 5.51 -1.26 20.35
CA THR A 267 4.29 -0.51 20.05
C THR A 267 3.98 0.50 21.14
N GLU A 268 3.10 1.46 20.86
CA GLU A 268 2.67 2.49 21.82
C GLU A 268 2.02 1.91 23.09
N ASP A 269 1.42 0.72 23.01
CA ASP A 269 0.85 0.00 24.15
C ASP A 269 1.85 -0.92 24.87
N GLY A 270 3.15 -0.83 24.55
CA GLY A 270 4.22 -1.54 25.24
C GLY A 270 4.43 -2.98 24.80
N ARG A 271 3.85 -3.44 23.68
CA ARG A 271 4.15 -4.76 23.11
C ARG A 271 5.48 -4.70 22.39
N PHE A 272 6.40 -5.57 22.79
CA PHE A 272 7.73 -5.70 22.19
C PHE A 272 7.87 -7.07 21.53
N VAL A 273 8.48 -7.08 20.35
CA VAL A 273 8.89 -8.29 19.63
C VAL A 273 10.28 -8.07 19.03
N ALA A 274 11.13 -9.08 19.06
CA ALA A 274 12.43 -9.04 18.41
C ALA A 274 12.55 -10.16 17.37
N GLU A 275 13.18 -9.84 16.24
CA GLU A 275 13.41 -10.74 15.11
C GLU A 275 14.76 -11.46 15.24
N THR A 276 15.74 -10.81 15.90
CA THR A 276 17.10 -11.36 16.10
C THR A 276 17.36 -11.64 17.58
N ALA A 277 18.13 -12.71 17.87
CA ALA A 277 18.58 -13.01 19.21
C ALA A 277 19.61 -11.97 19.68
N GLY A 278 19.54 -11.60 20.97
CA GLY A 278 20.39 -10.57 21.53
C GLY A 278 19.91 -10.05 22.86
N ILE A 279 20.50 -8.96 23.29
CA ILE A 279 20.11 -8.21 24.49
C ILE A 279 19.39 -6.94 24.02
N TYR A 280 18.19 -6.72 24.54
CA TYR A 280 17.37 -5.56 24.19
C TYR A 280 17.00 -4.79 25.46
N THR A 281 17.12 -3.46 25.37
CA THR A 281 16.69 -2.56 26.44
C THR A 281 15.50 -1.75 25.94
N VAL A 282 14.36 -1.96 26.57
CA VAL A 282 13.16 -1.17 26.34
C VAL A 282 13.14 -0.02 27.34
N THR A 283 12.88 1.19 26.84
CA THR A 283 12.79 2.43 27.61
C THR A 283 11.36 2.95 27.52
N ALA A 284 10.70 3.17 28.66
CA ALA A 284 9.47 3.93 28.74
C ALA A 284 9.78 5.35 29.22
N PHE A 285 9.12 6.34 28.63
CA PHE A 285 9.30 7.73 29.01
C PHE A 285 8.00 8.52 28.99
N SER A 286 7.89 9.51 29.88
CA SER A 286 6.80 10.48 29.94
C SER A 286 7.37 11.84 30.33
N GLY A 287 7.34 12.79 29.40
CA GLY A 287 8.04 14.07 29.56
C GLY A 287 9.55 13.83 29.74
N GLY A 288 10.14 14.49 30.70
CA GLY A 288 11.59 14.36 31.00
C GLY A 288 11.96 13.16 31.91
N TYR A 289 11.05 12.23 32.15
CA TYR A 289 11.28 11.07 33.06
C TYR A 289 11.20 9.76 32.29
N SER A 290 12.11 8.84 32.58
CA SER A 290 12.17 7.53 31.95
C SER A 290 12.54 6.42 32.93
N ASP A 291 12.22 5.19 32.55
CA ASP A 291 12.70 3.96 33.18
C ASP A 291 13.05 2.94 32.10
N GLN A 292 13.96 2.03 32.39
CA GLN A 292 14.48 1.07 31.44
C GLN A 292 14.43 -0.36 32.00
N LYS A 293 14.17 -1.30 31.12
CA LYS A 293 14.25 -2.73 31.43
C LYS A 293 14.90 -3.50 30.30
N THR A 294 15.89 -4.32 30.66
CA THR A 294 16.59 -5.18 29.70
C THR A 294 15.93 -6.56 29.66
N VAL A 295 15.85 -7.11 28.46
CA VAL A 295 15.34 -8.46 28.19
C VAL A 295 16.32 -9.22 27.30
N ARG A 296 16.52 -10.49 27.59
CA ARG A 296 17.27 -11.42 26.77
C ARG A 296 16.33 -12.03 25.73
N VAL A 297 16.75 -12.00 24.46
CA VAL A 297 16.05 -12.68 23.38
C VAL A 297 16.91 -13.82 22.87
N VAL A 298 16.43 -15.05 22.99
CA VAL A 298 17.11 -16.27 22.55
C VAL A 298 16.51 -16.76 21.23
N PRO A 299 17.26 -17.51 20.40
CA PRO A 299 16.72 -18.06 19.16
C PRO A 299 15.51 -18.95 19.41
N ARG A 300 14.52 -18.88 18.54
CA ARG A 300 13.41 -19.84 18.50
C ARG A 300 13.89 -21.11 17.76
N ASP A 301 14.40 -22.08 18.47
CA ASP A 301 14.73 -23.38 17.91
C ASP A 301 13.46 -24.26 17.87
N VAL A 302 12.70 -24.15 16.79
CA VAL A 302 11.49 -24.95 16.57
C VAL A 302 11.83 -26.03 15.53
N LYS A 303 12.02 -27.26 15.98
CA LYS A 303 12.07 -28.42 15.10
C LYS A 303 10.67 -28.99 14.96
N GLN A 304 10.06 -28.83 13.80
CA GLN A 304 8.79 -29.45 13.47
C GLN A 304 8.99 -30.56 12.45
N ASN A 305 8.48 -31.75 12.77
CA ASN A 305 8.41 -32.85 11.82
C ASN A 305 7.11 -32.75 11.04
N VAL A 306 7.20 -32.60 9.73
CA VAL A 306 6.04 -32.66 8.85
C VAL A 306 5.75 -34.13 8.55
N LYS A 307 4.57 -34.61 8.91
CA LYS A 307 4.09 -35.95 8.55
C LYS A 307 3.11 -35.82 7.39
N LEU A 308 3.38 -36.53 6.29
CA LEU A 308 2.40 -36.63 5.21
C LEU A 308 1.16 -37.38 5.73
N VAL A 309 0.04 -36.69 5.80
CA VAL A 309 -1.22 -37.24 6.32
C VAL A 309 -2.03 -37.88 5.20
N GLY A 310 -1.84 -37.42 3.96
CA GLY A 310 -2.52 -37.98 2.79
C GLY A 310 -1.95 -37.40 1.50
N HIS A 311 -2.14 -38.15 0.42
CA HIS A 311 -1.81 -37.73 -0.92
C HIS A 311 -3.02 -37.98 -1.80
N GLY A 312 -3.49 -36.98 -2.53
CA GLY A 312 -4.59 -37.06 -3.47
C GLY A 312 -4.26 -36.36 -4.79
N LEU A 313 -4.64 -36.96 -5.90
CA LEU A 313 -4.62 -36.31 -7.19
C LEU A 313 -5.77 -35.29 -7.26
N ILE A 314 -5.44 -34.04 -7.51
CA ILE A 314 -6.43 -32.95 -7.62
C ILE A 314 -6.92 -32.83 -9.08
N SER A 315 -6.01 -32.97 -10.04
CA SER A 315 -6.30 -32.97 -11.48
C SER A 315 -5.09 -33.42 -12.28
N ASP A 316 -5.29 -33.67 -13.56
CA ASP A 316 -4.21 -33.96 -14.53
C ASP A 316 -3.53 -32.68 -15.06
N VAL A 317 -3.89 -31.50 -14.52
CA VAL A 317 -3.32 -30.22 -14.90
C VAL A 317 -2.42 -29.66 -13.79
N PHE A 318 -1.49 -28.82 -14.18
CA PHE A 318 -0.56 -28.16 -13.27
C PHE A 318 -1.33 -27.34 -12.23
N THR A 319 -1.10 -27.65 -10.96
CA THR A 319 -1.72 -26.91 -9.84
C THR A 319 -0.70 -25.89 -9.34
N GLY A 320 -1.05 -24.62 -9.36
CA GLY A 320 -0.30 -23.54 -8.73
C GLY A 320 -0.37 -23.61 -7.20
N ASP A 321 0.14 -22.62 -6.49
CA ASP A 321 0.32 -22.56 -5.03
C ASP A 321 -0.84 -23.07 -4.19
N LEU A 322 -0.49 -23.86 -3.17
CA LEU A 322 -1.34 -24.19 -2.04
C LEU A 322 -0.89 -23.41 -0.80
N TRP A 323 -1.77 -22.56 -0.27
CA TRP A 323 -1.57 -21.87 1.01
C TRP A 323 -2.26 -22.67 2.12
N VAL A 324 -1.51 -23.02 3.17
CA VAL A 324 -2.01 -23.72 4.37
C VAL A 324 -2.05 -22.75 5.54
#